data_d04c80333e09c605271e472404ac7d33
#
_entry.id   d04c80333e09c605271e472404ac7d33
#
_cell.length_a   1.000
_cell.length_b   1.000
_cell.length_c   1.000
_cell.angle_alpha   90.00
_cell.angle_beta   90.00
_cell.angle_gamma   90.00
#
_symmetry.space_group_name_H-M   'P 1'
#
loop_
_entity.id
_entity.type
_entity.pdbx_description
1 polymer ?
#
loop_
_entity_poly.entity_id
_entity_poly.type
_entity_poly.pdbx_seq_one_letter_code
_entity_poly.pdbx_strand_id
1 'polypeptide(L)'
;MTKKQSEDAKLLMLPSELVDRLREVSNRKGTSLSSYATEVLEEALRAEKLGAPLGEAVETYRMGEIHRGAGAMVVPRSSLEQLVSDMRNGRVEDLPSIWEEAGRWYGRYLIGILTVDEVIPFLRRDLLASWNLDEVEIADGDDAVLRFTGFAMADEFTNLLLSYVHGLMESLGYAEVERDSLRGMATIKYIRHKK
;
A
#
# COMPACT_ATOMS: atom_id res chain seq x y z
N MET A 1 -17.19 34.70 21.06
CA MET A 1 -15.76 34.47 21.22
C MET A 1 -15.54 33.55 22.42
N THR A 2 -15.48 32.26 22.19
CA THR A 2 -15.34 31.28 23.30
C THR A 2 -13.96 30.68 23.22
N LYS A 3 -13.11 31.06 24.16
CA LYS A 3 -11.79 30.50 24.46
C LYS A 3 -11.99 29.02 24.84
N LYS A 4 -11.82 28.09 23.92
CA LYS A 4 -11.75 26.66 24.24
C LYS A 4 -10.37 26.38 24.80
N GLN A 5 -10.30 26.13 26.06
CA GLN A 5 -9.17 25.90 26.93
C GLN A 5 -8.33 24.75 26.44
N SER A 6 -7.02 24.94 26.47
CA SER A 6 -6.03 23.87 26.54
C SER A 6 -5.95 23.39 28.00
N GLU A 7 -6.92 22.61 28.44
CA GLU A 7 -7.08 22.28 29.87
C GLU A 7 -6.17 21.11 30.33
N ASP A 8 -5.32 20.51 29.46
CA ASP A 8 -4.43 19.41 29.84
C ASP A 8 -3.07 19.40 29.13
N ALA A 9 -2.56 20.56 28.72
CA ALA A 9 -1.22 20.64 28.15
C ALA A 9 -0.16 20.53 29.26
N LYS A 10 0.71 19.52 29.19
CA LYS A 10 1.84 19.34 30.11
C LYS A 10 3.14 19.82 29.45
N LEU A 11 4.02 20.38 30.26
CA LEU A 11 5.33 20.80 29.79
C LEU A 11 6.25 19.58 29.61
N LEU A 12 6.83 19.45 28.42
CA LEU A 12 7.89 18.48 28.12
C LEU A 12 9.21 19.23 27.85
N MET A 13 10.26 18.87 28.56
CA MET A 13 11.58 19.42 28.33
C MET A 13 12.33 18.58 27.31
N LEU A 14 12.79 19.22 26.22
CA LEU A 14 13.57 18.59 25.16
C LEU A 14 14.93 19.29 25.02
N PRO A 15 15.98 18.59 24.56
CA PRO A 15 17.25 19.21 24.19
C PRO A 15 17.05 20.32 23.16
N SER A 16 17.76 21.45 23.30
CA SER A 16 17.62 22.60 22.37
C SER A 16 17.89 22.23 20.92
N GLU A 17 18.88 21.42 20.65
CA GLU A 17 19.23 20.93 19.32
C GLU A 17 18.05 20.16 18.66
N LEU A 18 17.35 19.32 19.41
CA LEU A 18 16.18 18.60 18.92
C LEU A 18 15.03 19.57 18.63
N VAL A 19 14.82 20.58 19.49
CA VAL A 19 13.80 21.61 19.28
C VAL A 19 14.09 22.42 18.01
N ASP A 20 15.34 22.74 17.73
CA ASP A 20 15.73 23.49 16.54
C ASP A 20 15.50 22.68 15.27
N ARG A 21 15.85 21.39 15.28
CA ARG A 21 15.54 20.46 14.16
C ARG A 21 14.04 20.31 13.92
N LEU A 22 13.24 20.18 14.98
CA LEU A 22 11.77 20.14 14.86
C LEU A 22 11.22 21.44 14.27
N ARG A 23 11.81 22.61 14.67
CA ARG A 23 11.41 23.92 14.14
C ARG A 23 11.71 24.04 12.64
N GLU A 24 12.88 23.59 12.19
CA GLU A 24 13.22 23.58 10.76
C GLU A 24 12.22 22.77 9.94
N VAL A 25 11.84 21.57 10.41
CA VAL A 25 10.90 20.71 9.69
C VAL A 25 9.49 21.31 9.71
N SER A 26 9.03 21.82 10.87
CA SER A 26 7.69 22.44 10.98
C SER A 26 7.56 23.65 10.07
N ASN A 27 8.62 24.48 9.96
CA ASN A 27 8.66 25.64 9.06
C ASN A 27 8.57 25.22 7.59
N ARG A 28 9.30 24.17 7.17
CA ARG A 28 9.20 23.62 5.80
C ARG A 28 7.80 23.07 5.48
N LYS A 29 7.12 22.50 6.47
CA LYS A 29 5.75 21.98 6.34
C LYS A 29 4.68 23.07 6.48
N GLY A 30 5.03 24.31 6.85
CA GLY A 30 4.08 25.40 7.08
C GLY A 30 3.18 25.18 8.31
N THR A 31 3.65 24.41 9.31
CA THR A 31 2.91 24.08 10.53
C THR A 31 3.58 24.70 11.78
N SER A 32 2.85 24.80 12.89
CA SER A 32 3.44 25.24 14.16
C SER A 32 4.34 24.13 14.75
N LEU A 33 5.39 24.54 15.47
CA LEU A 33 6.26 23.60 16.19
C LEU A 33 5.46 22.65 17.09
N SER A 34 4.48 23.19 17.83
CA SER A 34 3.65 22.40 18.74
C SER A 34 2.79 21.37 17.99
N SER A 35 2.14 21.76 16.89
CA SER A 35 1.33 20.84 16.06
C SER A 35 2.21 19.75 15.48
N TYR A 36 3.37 20.10 14.93
CA TYR A 36 4.29 19.12 14.36
C TYR A 36 4.85 18.16 15.42
N ALA A 37 5.24 18.67 16.59
CA ALA A 37 5.70 17.81 17.68
C ALA A 37 4.63 16.83 18.16
N THR A 38 3.37 17.29 18.26
CA THR A 38 2.24 16.41 18.60
C THR A 38 2.06 15.31 17.53
N GLU A 39 2.02 15.67 16.26
CA GLU A 39 1.92 14.71 15.13
C GLU A 39 3.01 13.64 15.20
N VAL A 40 4.27 14.04 15.41
CA VAL A 40 5.41 13.10 15.50
C VAL A 40 5.28 12.16 16.70
N LEU A 41 4.85 12.66 17.86
CA LEU A 41 4.65 11.84 19.06
C LEU A 41 3.48 10.88 18.91
N GLU A 42 2.39 11.30 18.28
CA GLU A 42 1.25 10.43 17.99
C GLU A 42 1.63 9.29 17.03
N GLU A 43 2.40 9.58 15.98
CA GLU A 43 2.90 8.54 15.06
C GLU A 43 3.91 7.60 15.73
N ALA A 44 4.75 8.10 16.63
CA ALA A 44 5.64 7.26 17.43
C ALA A 44 4.84 6.28 18.33
N LEU A 45 3.80 6.77 19.00
CA LEU A 45 2.91 5.93 19.81
C LEU A 45 2.10 4.93 18.97
N ARG A 46 1.79 5.31 17.74
CA ARG A 46 1.14 4.40 16.79
C ARG A 46 2.06 3.25 16.37
N ALA A 47 3.34 3.53 16.11
CA ALA A 47 4.33 2.49 15.81
C ALA A 47 4.46 1.48 16.96
N GLU A 48 4.53 1.97 18.22
CA GLU A 48 4.55 1.12 19.41
C GLU A 48 3.31 0.20 19.51
N LYS A 49 2.10 0.72 19.17
CA LYS A 49 0.88 -0.11 19.17
C LYS A 49 0.91 -1.22 18.12
N LEU A 50 1.65 -1.06 17.04
CA LEU A 50 1.86 -2.11 16.04
C LEU A 50 2.90 -3.16 16.49
N GLY A 51 3.48 -3.00 17.68
CA GLY A 51 4.48 -3.91 18.22
C GLY A 51 5.89 -3.72 17.63
N ALA A 52 6.10 -2.65 16.86
CA ALA A 52 7.40 -2.32 16.29
C ALA A 52 7.92 -1.00 16.89
N PRO A 53 9.12 -0.96 17.45
CA PRO A 53 9.78 0.30 17.84
C PRO A 53 9.85 1.25 16.65
N LEU A 54 9.68 2.55 16.88
CA LEU A 54 9.70 3.56 15.80
C LEU A 54 10.96 3.45 14.92
N GLY A 55 12.12 3.13 15.52
CA GLY A 55 13.35 2.90 14.77
C GLY A 55 13.23 1.76 13.75
N GLU A 56 12.59 0.67 14.09
CA GLU A 56 12.36 -0.47 13.19
C GLU A 56 11.39 -0.09 12.06
N ALA A 57 10.35 0.69 12.35
CA ALA A 57 9.44 1.22 11.35
C ALA A 57 10.17 2.12 10.33
N VAL A 58 11.10 2.97 10.79
CA VAL A 58 11.93 3.83 9.94
C VAL A 58 12.87 3.00 9.06
N GLU A 59 13.53 1.97 9.61
CA GLU A 59 14.41 1.09 8.82
C GLU A 59 13.62 0.25 7.81
N THR A 60 12.42 -0.20 8.13
CA THR A 60 11.52 -0.89 7.18
C THR A 60 11.15 0.02 6.01
N TYR A 61 10.82 1.28 6.29
CA TYR A 61 10.56 2.27 5.24
C TYR A 61 11.79 2.48 4.35
N ARG A 62 12.96 2.67 4.97
CA ARG A 62 14.24 2.86 4.25
C ARG A 62 14.56 1.67 3.35
N MET A 63 14.34 0.44 3.83
CA MET A 63 14.53 -0.77 3.05
C MET A 63 13.58 -0.82 1.85
N GLY A 64 12.31 -0.44 2.04
CA GLY A 64 11.33 -0.32 0.96
C GLY A 64 11.78 0.65 -0.15
N GLU A 65 12.33 1.81 0.23
CA GLU A 65 12.86 2.78 -0.73
C GLU A 65 14.09 2.25 -1.50
N ILE A 66 14.97 1.53 -0.82
CA ILE A 66 16.13 0.87 -1.47
C ILE A 66 15.66 -0.18 -2.48
N HIS A 67 14.71 -1.04 -2.08
CA HIS A 67 14.14 -2.08 -2.95
C HIS A 67 13.44 -1.46 -4.17
N ARG A 68 12.67 -0.40 -3.94
CA ARG A 68 12.01 0.35 -5.02
C ARG A 68 13.02 0.93 -6.01
N GLY A 69 14.09 1.58 -5.51
CA GLY A 69 15.15 2.12 -6.36
C GLY A 69 15.92 1.05 -7.14
N ALA A 70 16.02 -0.16 -6.59
CA ALA A 70 16.62 -1.32 -7.25
C ALA A 70 15.66 -2.02 -8.24
N GLY A 71 14.41 -1.57 -8.39
CA GLY A 71 13.42 -2.21 -9.23
C GLY A 71 12.89 -3.54 -8.68
N ALA A 72 13.03 -3.77 -7.37
CA ALA A 72 12.51 -4.97 -6.73
C ALA A 72 10.97 -4.93 -6.67
N MET A 73 10.37 -6.11 -6.76
CA MET A 73 8.95 -6.34 -6.57
C MET A 73 8.74 -7.41 -5.50
N VAL A 74 7.67 -7.27 -4.72
CA VAL A 74 7.22 -8.33 -3.82
C VAL A 74 6.35 -9.29 -4.62
N VAL A 75 6.75 -10.55 -4.65
CA VAL A 75 6.05 -11.61 -5.37
C VAL A 75 5.50 -12.61 -4.36
N PRO A 76 4.24 -13.06 -4.48
CA PRO A 76 3.71 -14.11 -3.63
C PRO A 76 4.57 -15.37 -3.72
N ARG A 77 5.02 -15.88 -2.57
CA ARG A 77 5.91 -17.04 -2.51
C ARG A 77 5.34 -18.26 -3.23
N SER A 78 4.06 -18.54 -3.02
CA SER A 78 3.37 -19.68 -3.66
C SER A 78 3.38 -19.57 -5.18
N SER A 79 3.19 -18.37 -5.73
CA SER A 79 3.23 -18.13 -7.18
C SER A 79 4.63 -18.36 -7.76
N LEU A 80 5.66 -17.92 -7.04
CA LEU A 80 7.04 -18.14 -7.44
C LEU A 80 7.41 -19.62 -7.37
N GLU A 81 7.03 -20.33 -6.30
CA GLU A 81 7.25 -21.78 -6.15
C GLU A 81 6.55 -22.58 -7.26
N GLN A 82 5.31 -22.20 -7.59
CA GLN A 82 4.55 -22.82 -8.68
C GLN A 82 5.21 -22.54 -10.03
N LEU A 83 5.61 -21.30 -10.30
CA LEU A 83 6.33 -20.91 -11.51
C LEU A 83 7.59 -21.77 -11.70
N VAL A 84 8.41 -21.90 -10.66
CA VAL A 84 9.63 -22.71 -10.70
C VAL A 84 9.33 -24.19 -10.94
N SER A 85 8.26 -24.71 -10.32
CA SER A 85 7.79 -26.08 -10.52
C SER A 85 7.33 -26.33 -11.97
N ASP A 86 6.56 -25.39 -12.52
CA ASP A 86 6.00 -25.51 -13.88
C ASP A 86 7.07 -25.35 -14.96
N MET A 87 8.04 -24.46 -14.75
CA MET A 87 9.22 -24.37 -15.62
C MET A 87 10.01 -25.69 -15.66
N ARG A 88 10.13 -26.38 -14.52
CA ARG A 88 10.76 -27.70 -14.43
C ARG A 88 10.02 -28.79 -15.21
N ASN A 89 8.69 -28.67 -15.29
CA ASN A 89 7.78 -29.66 -15.89
C ASN A 89 7.32 -29.29 -17.30
N GLY A 90 7.81 -28.17 -17.87
CA GLY A 90 7.42 -27.69 -19.20
C GLY A 90 5.98 -27.13 -19.29
N ARG A 91 5.37 -26.79 -18.17
CA ARG A 91 4.00 -26.25 -18.09
C ARG A 91 4.01 -24.73 -17.84
N VAL A 92 4.42 -23.94 -18.82
CA VAL A 92 4.50 -22.48 -18.68
C VAL A 92 3.15 -21.78 -19.03
N GLU A 93 2.14 -22.52 -19.47
CA GLU A 93 0.95 -21.96 -20.14
C GLU A 93 -0.09 -21.29 -19.20
N ASP A 94 0.06 -21.39 -17.87
CA ASP A 94 -0.99 -20.96 -16.93
C ASP A 94 -0.55 -19.91 -15.88
N LEU A 95 0.44 -19.09 -16.21
CA LEU A 95 0.93 -18.04 -15.32
C LEU A 95 -0.18 -17.06 -14.87
N PRO A 96 -1.07 -16.56 -15.75
CA PRO A 96 -2.16 -15.68 -15.36
C PRO A 96 -3.06 -16.27 -14.26
N SER A 97 -3.46 -17.53 -14.37
CA SER A 97 -4.28 -18.21 -13.35
C SER A 97 -3.57 -18.34 -12.01
N ILE A 98 -2.25 -18.60 -12.03
CA ILE A 98 -1.46 -18.68 -10.80
C ILE A 98 -1.44 -17.33 -10.07
N TRP A 99 -1.25 -16.24 -10.80
CA TRP A 99 -1.25 -14.89 -10.24
C TRP A 99 -2.66 -14.47 -9.76
N GLU A 100 -3.69 -14.85 -10.49
CA GLU A 100 -5.08 -14.61 -10.09
C GLU A 100 -5.42 -15.33 -8.78
N GLU A 101 -5.06 -16.61 -8.65
CA GLU A 101 -5.27 -17.34 -7.39
C GLU A 101 -4.44 -16.78 -6.23
N ALA A 102 -3.22 -16.33 -6.50
CA ALA A 102 -2.41 -15.63 -5.50
C ALA A 102 -3.07 -14.32 -5.04
N GLY A 103 -3.63 -13.55 -5.96
CA GLY A 103 -4.40 -12.34 -5.66
C GLY A 103 -5.65 -12.66 -4.84
N ARG A 104 -6.41 -13.69 -5.23
CA ARG A 104 -7.59 -14.17 -4.51
C ARG A 104 -7.26 -14.62 -3.09
N TRP A 105 -6.17 -15.35 -2.90
CA TRP A 105 -5.69 -15.74 -1.59
C TRP A 105 -5.32 -14.51 -0.75
N TYR A 106 -4.57 -13.58 -1.33
CA TYR A 106 -4.14 -12.38 -0.62
C TYR A 106 -5.30 -11.49 -0.19
N GLY A 107 -6.30 -11.29 -1.05
CA GLY A 107 -7.48 -10.52 -0.69
C GLY A 107 -8.29 -11.16 0.44
N ARG A 108 -8.43 -12.49 0.47
CA ARG A 108 -9.04 -13.22 1.61
C ARG A 108 -8.23 -13.03 2.89
N TYR A 109 -6.89 -13.05 2.80
CA TYR A 109 -6.02 -12.80 3.93
C TYR A 109 -6.22 -11.38 4.47
N LEU A 110 -6.27 -10.36 3.61
CA LEU A 110 -6.49 -8.97 4.01
C LEU A 110 -7.83 -8.78 4.75
N ILE A 111 -8.91 -9.38 4.27
CA ILE A 111 -10.23 -9.35 4.95
C ILE A 111 -10.14 -9.96 6.36
N GLY A 112 -9.26 -10.94 6.56
CA GLY A 112 -9.07 -11.60 7.86
C GLY A 112 -8.31 -10.76 8.89
N ILE A 113 -7.55 -9.74 8.46
CA ILE A 113 -6.67 -8.95 9.35
C ILE A 113 -6.97 -7.46 9.37
N LEU A 114 -7.69 -6.93 8.38
CA LEU A 114 -8.04 -5.52 8.26
C LEU A 114 -9.55 -5.33 8.36
N THR A 115 -9.97 -4.17 8.84
CA THR A 115 -11.37 -3.74 8.76
C THR A 115 -11.73 -3.35 7.33
N VAL A 116 -13.02 -3.36 6.99
CA VAL A 116 -13.52 -3.03 5.64
C VAL A 116 -13.01 -1.66 5.15
N ASP A 117 -12.99 -0.66 6.06
CA ASP A 117 -12.56 0.71 5.74
C ASP A 117 -11.04 0.84 5.55
N GLU A 118 -10.26 -0.13 6.06
CA GLU A 118 -8.79 -0.13 5.95
C GLU A 118 -8.29 -0.82 4.70
N VAL A 119 -9.06 -1.76 4.12
CA VAL A 119 -8.59 -2.62 3.02
C VAL A 119 -8.19 -1.79 1.80
N ILE A 120 -9.04 -0.90 1.30
CA ILE A 120 -8.76 -0.13 0.07
C ILE A 120 -7.60 0.85 0.25
N PRO A 121 -7.53 1.66 1.33
CA PRO A 121 -6.37 2.52 1.58
C PRO A 121 -5.05 1.74 1.76
N PHE A 122 -5.11 0.56 2.37
CA PHE A 122 -3.95 -0.32 2.50
C PHE A 122 -3.53 -0.84 1.13
N LEU A 123 -4.46 -1.39 0.36
CA LEU A 123 -4.22 -1.99 -0.95
C LEU A 123 -3.58 -1.01 -1.94
N ARG A 124 -4.04 0.26 -1.94
CA ARG A 124 -3.44 1.30 -2.76
C ARG A 124 -1.93 1.45 -2.49
N ARG A 125 -1.54 1.49 -1.21
CA ARG A 125 -0.12 1.62 -0.80
C ARG A 125 0.67 0.36 -1.09
N ASP A 126 0.07 -0.79 -0.84
CA ASP A 126 0.71 -2.08 -1.05
C ASP A 126 1.00 -2.34 -2.53
N LEU A 127 0.04 -2.12 -3.42
CA LEU A 127 0.24 -2.25 -4.86
C LEU A 127 1.33 -1.30 -5.37
N LEU A 128 1.31 -0.03 -4.92
CA LEU A 128 2.33 0.96 -5.27
C LEU A 128 3.75 0.47 -4.89
N ALA A 129 3.91 -0.05 -3.66
CA ALA A 129 5.20 -0.46 -3.13
C ALA A 129 5.63 -1.84 -3.65
N SER A 130 4.72 -2.85 -3.62
CA SER A 130 5.04 -4.25 -3.91
C SER A 130 5.26 -4.53 -5.39
N TRP A 131 4.61 -3.77 -6.28
CA TRP A 131 4.75 -3.90 -7.74
C TRP A 131 5.62 -2.80 -8.36
N ASN A 132 6.25 -1.98 -7.53
CA ASN A 132 7.10 -0.87 -7.97
C ASN A 132 6.41 0.03 -9.01
N LEU A 133 5.14 0.36 -8.75
CA LEU A 133 4.34 1.22 -9.61
C LEU A 133 4.68 2.69 -9.36
N ASP A 134 4.52 3.51 -10.40
CA ASP A 134 4.70 4.95 -10.31
C ASP A 134 3.47 5.63 -9.70
N GLU A 135 2.27 5.09 -10.00
CA GLU A 135 1.00 5.63 -9.50
C GLU A 135 -0.04 4.53 -9.33
N VAL A 136 -0.84 4.63 -8.27
CA VAL A 136 -2.02 3.79 -8.02
C VAL A 136 -3.13 4.64 -7.45
N GLU A 137 -4.29 4.62 -8.08
CA GLU A 137 -5.53 5.20 -7.58
C GLU A 137 -6.58 4.10 -7.43
N ILE A 138 -7.27 4.07 -6.30
CA ILE A 138 -8.45 3.24 -6.11
C ILE A 138 -9.55 4.15 -5.57
N ALA A 139 -10.52 4.46 -6.41
CA ALA A 139 -11.75 5.10 -5.98
C ALA A 139 -12.69 4.03 -5.45
N ASP A 140 -13.08 4.15 -4.18
CA ASP A 140 -13.97 3.23 -3.48
C ASP A 140 -15.42 3.71 -3.53
N GLY A 141 -16.36 2.75 -3.55
CA GLY A 141 -17.80 3.00 -3.59
C GLY A 141 -18.55 1.75 -4.03
N ASP A 142 -19.82 1.90 -4.39
CA ASP A 142 -20.60 0.83 -5.06
C ASP A 142 -19.98 0.47 -6.41
N ASP A 143 -19.40 1.46 -7.09
CA ASP A 143 -18.57 1.32 -8.28
C ASP A 143 -17.14 1.72 -7.92
N ALA A 144 -16.22 0.77 -7.92
CA ALA A 144 -14.81 1.03 -7.68
C ALA A 144 -14.07 1.18 -9.01
N VAL A 145 -13.14 2.15 -9.07
CA VAL A 145 -12.24 2.32 -10.22
C VAL A 145 -10.82 2.20 -9.73
N LEU A 146 -10.09 1.24 -10.28
CA LEU A 146 -8.66 1.08 -10.04
C LEU A 146 -7.89 1.57 -11.27
N ARG A 147 -6.92 2.44 -11.04
CA ARG A 147 -5.95 2.89 -12.05
C ARG A 147 -4.54 2.65 -11.53
N PHE A 148 -3.67 2.20 -12.40
CA PHE A 148 -2.26 2.14 -12.08
C PHE A 148 -1.40 2.54 -13.27
N THR A 149 -0.18 3.01 -12.97
CA THR A 149 0.87 3.32 -13.92
C THR A 149 2.20 2.76 -13.41
N GLY A 150 2.93 2.06 -14.27
CA GLY A 150 4.28 1.55 -14.03
C GLY A 150 5.11 1.66 -15.31
N PHE A 151 5.74 2.82 -15.53
CA PHE A 151 6.43 3.14 -16.80
C PHE A 151 7.54 2.17 -17.19
N ALA A 152 8.17 1.53 -16.20
CA ALA A 152 9.23 0.54 -16.43
C ALA A 152 8.72 -0.89 -16.60
N MET A 153 7.40 -1.12 -16.48
CA MET A 153 6.80 -2.45 -16.50
C MET A 153 6.70 -3.00 -17.93
N ALA A 154 7.06 -4.26 -18.13
CA ALA A 154 6.87 -4.97 -19.40
C ALA A 154 5.43 -5.46 -19.56
N ASP A 155 5.00 -5.78 -20.79
CA ASP A 155 3.64 -6.25 -21.09
C ASP A 155 3.29 -7.53 -20.31
N GLU A 156 4.23 -8.46 -20.22
CA GLU A 156 4.04 -9.73 -19.50
C GLU A 156 3.74 -9.48 -18.03
N PHE A 157 4.50 -8.58 -17.39
CA PHE A 157 4.27 -8.20 -15.99
C PHE A 157 2.99 -7.40 -15.81
N THR A 158 2.62 -6.57 -16.78
CA THR A 158 1.32 -5.88 -16.77
C THR A 158 0.18 -6.89 -16.75
N ASN A 159 0.24 -7.94 -17.57
CA ASN A 159 -0.77 -9.00 -17.62
C ASN A 159 -0.81 -9.81 -16.31
N LEU A 160 0.32 -10.10 -15.70
CA LEU A 160 0.38 -10.80 -14.40
C LEU A 160 -0.19 -9.93 -13.28
N LEU A 161 0.12 -8.64 -13.26
CA LEU A 161 -0.48 -7.70 -12.30
C LEU A 161 -2.00 -7.61 -12.49
N LEU A 162 -2.49 -7.54 -13.71
CA LEU A 162 -3.93 -7.53 -14.01
C LEU A 162 -4.63 -8.77 -13.49
N SER A 163 -4.04 -9.95 -13.71
CA SER A 163 -4.59 -11.21 -13.18
C SER A 163 -4.57 -11.24 -11.66
N TYR A 164 -3.48 -10.80 -11.04
CA TYR A 164 -3.38 -10.69 -9.59
C TYR A 164 -4.44 -9.76 -8.99
N VAL A 165 -4.58 -8.57 -9.56
CA VAL A 165 -5.58 -7.57 -9.12
C VAL A 165 -6.99 -8.09 -9.34
N HIS A 166 -7.25 -8.80 -10.44
CA HIS A 166 -8.56 -9.40 -10.71
C HIS A 166 -8.96 -10.37 -9.58
N GLY A 167 -8.13 -11.36 -9.27
CA GLY A 167 -8.39 -12.32 -8.20
C GLY A 167 -8.53 -11.65 -6.82
N LEU A 168 -7.71 -10.63 -6.56
CA LEU A 168 -7.77 -9.86 -5.33
C LEU A 168 -9.12 -9.13 -5.20
N MET A 169 -9.54 -8.35 -6.19
CA MET A 169 -10.78 -7.58 -6.16
C MET A 169 -12.03 -8.50 -6.12
N GLU A 170 -11.99 -9.63 -6.82
CA GLU A 170 -13.03 -10.65 -6.73
C GLU A 170 -13.20 -11.15 -5.28
N SER A 171 -12.11 -11.44 -4.59
CA SER A 171 -12.14 -11.90 -3.20
C SER A 171 -12.68 -10.84 -2.22
N LEU A 172 -12.56 -9.55 -2.56
CA LEU A 172 -13.15 -8.42 -1.83
C LEU A 172 -14.64 -8.21 -2.15
N GLY A 173 -15.21 -9.00 -3.04
CA GLY A 173 -16.62 -8.93 -3.44
C GLY A 173 -16.89 -7.95 -4.58
N TYR A 174 -15.89 -7.64 -5.40
CA TYR A 174 -16.03 -6.81 -6.59
C TYR A 174 -16.00 -7.67 -7.85
N ALA A 175 -16.86 -7.35 -8.83
CA ALA A 175 -16.83 -7.93 -10.17
C ALA A 175 -16.30 -6.91 -11.17
N GLU A 176 -15.38 -7.31 -12.01
CA GLU A 176 -14.88 -6.50 -13.11
C GLU A 176 -15.95 -6.34 -14.19
N VAL A 177 -16.17 -5.10 -14.64
CA VAL A 177 -17.17 -4.78 -15.69
C VAL A 177 -16.52 -4.15 -16.93
N GLU A 178 -15.40 -3.48 -16.78
CA GLU A 178 -14.69 -2.84 -17.89
C GLU A 178 -13.21 -2.79 -17.58
N ARG A 179 -12.38 -3.07 -18.59
CA ARG A 179 -10.93 -2.96 -18.52
C ARG A 179 -10.39 -2.27 -19.76
N ASP A 180 -9.59 -1.25 -19.54
CA ASP A 180 -8.71 -0.66 -20.55
C ASP A 180 -7.27 -0.77 -20.06
N SER A 181 -6.39 -1.38 -20.87
CA SER A 181 -5.02 -1.65 -20.47
C SER A 181 -4.04 -1.52 -21.63
N LEU A 182 -2.91 -0.93 -21.33
CA LEU A 182 -1.72 -0.84 -22.18
C LEU A 182 -0.50 -1.24 -21.35
N ARG A 183 0.63 -1.47 -22.01
CA ARG A 183 1.89 -1.75 -21.34
C ARG A 183 2.12 -0.79 -20.16
N GLY A 184 2.22 -1.33 -18.96
CA GLY A 184 2.48 -0.58 -17.73
C GLY A 184 1.33 0.31 -17.24
N MET A 185 0.16 0.28 -17.86
CA MET A 185 -0.99 1.10 -17.45
C MET A 185 -2.30 0.34 -17.53
N ALA A 186 -3.20 0.58 -16.59
CA ALA A 186 -4.58 0.12 -16.71
C ALA A 186 -5.57 1.01 -15.98
N THR A 187 -6.81 0.99 -16.50
CA THR A 187 -8.01 1.48 -15.82
C THR A 187 -9.02 0.36 -15.80
N ILE A 188 -9.44 -0.05 -14.61
CA ILE A 188 -10.38 -1.16 -14.43
C ILE A 188 -11.55 -0.67 -13.61
N LYS A 189 -12.77 -0.94 -14.09
CA LYS A 189 -14.01 -0.63 -13.37
C LYS A 189 -14.59 -1.89 -12.76
N TYR A 190 -15.01 -1.78 -11.54
CA TYR A 190 -15.60 -2.85 -10.74
C TYR A 190 -16.95 -2.41 -10.19
N ILE A 191 -17.85 -3.38 -10.04
CA ILE A 191 -19.11 -3.22 -9.28
C ILE A 191 -19.05 -4.13 -8.06
N ARG A 192 -19.59 -3.66 -6.95
CA ARG A 192 -19.68 -4.47 -5.73
C ARG A 192 -20.86 -5.42 -5.83
N HIS A 193 -20.64 -6.72 -5.58
CA HIS A 193 -21.73 -7.67 -5.44
C HIS A 193 -22.59 -7.28 -4.24
N LYS A 194 -23.86 -6.91 -4.50
CA LYS A 194 -24.86 -6.76 -3.42
C LYS A 194 -25.09 -8.15 -2.83
N LYS A 195 -24.77 -8.31 -1.56
CA LYS A 195 -25.16 -9.50 -0.79
C LYS A 195 -26.66 -9.53 -0.57
#